data_2d7e1b59a93fb1088cb6c0f51f1aa8d3
#
_entry.id   2d7e1b59a93fb1088cb6c0f51f1aa8d3
#
_cell.length_a   1.000
_cell.length_b   1.000
_cell.length_c   1.000
_cell.angle_alpha   90.00
_cell.angle_beta   90.00
_cell.angle_gamma   90.00
#
_symmetry.space_group_name_H-M   'P 1'
#
loop_
_entity.id
_entity.type
_entity.pdbx_description
1 polymer ?
#
loop_
_entity_poly.entity_id
_entity_poly.type
_entity_poly.pdbx_seq_one_letter_code
_entity_poly.pdbx_strand_id
1 'polypeptide(L)'
;MRWGQYVAVAAAYEAVYEIVYHVSYESFLLTTGLRLACMLLLPQRFWLALALGEAVPLVENALFCAHTFGIPWAILASVPTVVLWWPVLASIRRRGTLADADGHVRMPVILGATLAVSVITATIMTASLVAALMHAPGRWSEDPLRYFAAWLLGAYLGALTLTPVLLALHERYRALAHLPLSAGVVWRSPLLRDAVGWAMPALTLITVLALAVPMDGAQQLVRLGLLWPVVGLAWRHGWHGAALGGMGASIALAVTAPDAMDAQTMEVQLILTIALTITLWISARSHTPVIDRATPPEQSGD
;
A
#
# COMPACT_ATOMS: atom_id res chain seq x y z
N MET A 1 -4.43 31.44 4.62
CA MET A 1 -4.06 30.06 4.87
C MET A 1 -3.42 29.98 6.24
N ARG A 2 -3.94 29.16 7.16
CA ARG A 2 -3.44 29.15 8.55
C ARG A 2 -2.23 28.23 8.63
N TRP A 3 -1.05 28.78 8.90
CA TRP A 3 0.21 28.03 9.08
C TRP A 3 0.05 26.81 10.01
N GLY A 4 -0.77 26.95 11.06
CA GLY A 4 -1.08 25.85 11.98
C GLY A 4 -1.65 24.60 11.32
N GLN A 5 -2.42 24.73 10.23
CA GLN A 5 -2.94 23.55 9.51
C GLN A 5 -1.82 22.82 8.75
N TYR A 6 -0.84 23.54 8.19
CA TYR A 6 0.30 22.92 7.52
C TYR A 6 1.18 22.15 8.50
N VAL A 7 1.50 22.78 9.64
CA VAL A 7 2.29 22.14 10.69
C VAL A 7 1.58 20.90 11.24
N ALA A 8 0.27 21.01 11.50
CA ALA A 8 -0.52 19.89 11.99
C ALA A 8 -0.55 18.70 11.00
N VAL A 9 -0.70 18.98 9.69
CA VAL A 9 -0.69 17.93 8.65
C VAL A 9 0.70 17.32 8.52
N ALA A 10 1.78 18.13 8.54
CA ALA A 10 3.14 17.62 8.46
C ALA A 10 3.48 16.72 9.66
N ALA A 11 3.21 17.19 10.89
CA ALA A 11 3.48 16.42 12.11
C ALA A 11 2.63 15.14 12.22
N ALA A 12 1.34 15.21 11.85
CA ALA A 12 0.49 14.02 11.83
C ALA A 12 0.97 12.99 10.79
N TYR A 13 1.38 13.46 9.61
CA TYR A 13 1.92 12.58 8.57
C TYR A 13 3.25 11.95 9.00
N GLU A 14 4.17 12.72 9.57
CA GLU A 14 5.46 12.24 10.09
C GLU A 14 5.25 11.16 11.15
N ALA A 15 4.38 11.39 12.13
CA ALA A 15 4.10 10.42 13.18
C ALA A 15 3.54 9.10 12.61
N VAL A 16 2.61 9.16 11.65
CA VAL A 16 2.07 7.96 11.00
C VAL A 16 3.13 7.31 10.10
N TYR A 17 3.94 8.11 9.39
CA TYR A 17 5.02 7.63 8.54
C TYR A 17 6.04 6.83 9.35
N GLU A 18 6.47 7.32 10.52
CA GLU A 18 7.40 6.61 11.41
C GLU A 18 6.84 5.27 11.88
N ILE A 19 5.57 5.23 12.31
CA ILE A 19 4.92 3.98 12.71
C ILE A 19 4.91 3.00 11.54
N VAL A 20 4.50 3.45 10.36
CA VAL A 20 4.40 2.62 9.17
C VAL A 20 5.78 2.18 8.69
N TYR A 21 6.79 3.03 8.80
CA TYR A 21 8.18 2.71 8.48
C TYR A 21 8.72 1.55 9.34
N HIS A 22 8.49 1.59 10.64
CA HIS A 22 8.94 0.54 11.57
C HIS A 22 8.24 -0.82 11.39
N VAL A 23 7.03 -0.84 10.82
CA VAL A 23 6.31 -2.07 10.50
C VAL A 23 6.42 -2.47 9.02
N SER A 24 7.16 -1.70 8.22
CA SER A 24 7.44 -2.02 6.82
C SER A 24 8.59 -3.00 6.72
N TYR A 25 8.43 -3.94 5.80
CA TYR A 25 9.49 -4.87 5.40
C TYR A 25 9.97 -4.50 3.99
N GLU A 26 11.19 -4.87 3.62
CA GLU A 26 11.72 -4.64 2.27
C GLU A 26 10.84 -5.29 1.20
N SER A 27 10.29 -6.46 1.50
CA SER A 27 9.33 -7.16 0.65
C SER A 27 7.92 -6.53 0.65
N PHE A 28 7.63 -5.57 1.55
CA PHE A 28 6.30 -5.00 1.72
C PHE A 28 6.39 -3.57 2.24
N LEU A 29 6.57 -2.62 1.33
CA LEU A 29 6.79 -1.20 1.64
C LEU A 29 5.47 -0.46 1.87
N LEU A 30 4.95 -0.54 3.07
CA LEU A 30 3.72 0.15 3.49
C LEU A 30 3.81 1.68 3.36
N THR A 31 5.00 2.25 3.54
CA THR A 31 5.25 3.69 3.39
C THR A 31 4.86 4.20 1.99
N THR A 32 5.07 3.38 0.95
CA THR A 32 4.65 3.69 -0.43
C THR A 32 3.12 3.81 -0.52
N GLY A 33 2.38 2.89 0.10
CA GLY A 33 0.92 2.92 0.13
C GLY A 33 0.35 4.08 0.94
N LEU A 34 0.93 4.38 2.11
CA LEU A 34 0.54 5.53 2.92
C LEU A 34 0.72 6.85 2.15
N ARG A 35 1.89 7.04 1.57
CA ARG A 35 2.25 8.23 0.78
C ARG A 35 1.28 8.43 -0.38
N LEU A 36 1.05 7.36 -1.16
CA LEU A 36 0.12 7.41 -2.29
C LEU A 36 -1.29 7.75 -1.84
N ALA A 37 -1.81 7.08 -0.81
CA ALA A 37 -3.14 7.38 -0.27
C ALA A 37 -3.27 8.83 0.20
N CYS A 38 -2.29 9.36 0.94
CA CYS A 38 -2.28 10.75 1.37
C CYS A 38 -2.27 11.72 0.18
N MET A 39 -1.44 11.46 -0.85
CA MET A 39 -1.40 12.31 -2.05
C MET A 39 -2.67 12.21 -2.90
N LEU A 40 -3.40 11.10 -2.86
CA LEU A 40 -4.68 10.95 -3.55
C LEU A 40 -5.84 11.59 -2.76
N LEU A 41 -5.87 11.48 -1.45
CA LEU A 41 -6.96 11.98 -0.60
C LEU A 41 -6.84 13.46 -0.27
N LEU A 42 -5.62 13.96 -0.03
CA LEU A 42 -5.39 15.35 0.36
C LEU A 42 -5.34 16.28 -0.85
N PRO A 43 -5.83 17.53 -0.72
CA PRO A 43 -5.63 18.57 -1.74
C PRO A 43 -4.15 18.82 -2.01
N GLN A 44 -3.79 19.11 -3.28
CA GLN A 44 -2.39 19.35 -3.70
C GLN A 44 -1.66 20.39 -2.86
N ARG A 45 -2.38 21.38 -2.31
CA ARG A 45 -1.82 22.40 -1.41
C ARG A 45 -1.12 21.81 -0.17
N PHE A 46 -1.51 20.62 0.29
CA PHE A 46 -0.91 19.95 1.44
C PHE A 46 0.25 19.01 1.08
N TRP A 47 0.55 18.81 -0.20
CA TRP A 47 1.64 17.93 -0.62
C TRP A 47 3.01 18.44 -0.13
N LEU A 48 3.18 19.77 -0.05
CA LEU A 48 4.37 20.34 0.56
C LEU A 48 4.49 19.98 2.06
N ALA A 49 3.37 19.95 2.79
CA ALA A 49 3.37 19.51 4.18
C ALA A 49 3.77 18.04 4.32
N LEU A 50 3.29 17.18 3.41
CA LEU A 50 3.72 15.77 3.35
C LEU A 50 5.22 15.65 3.07
N ALA A 51 5.73 16.42 2.11
CA ALA A 51 7.16 16.42 1.78
C ALA A 51 8.02 16.88 2.95
N LEU A 52 7.59 17.90 3.72
CA LEU A 52 8.29 18.37 4.91
C LEU A 52 8.28 17.35 6.05
N GLY A 53 7.12 16.67 6.28
CA GLY A 53 7.04 15.62 7.29
C GLY A 53 7.92 14.41 6.95
N GLU A 54 8.06 14.06 5.66
CA GLU A 54 8.96 13.00 5.21
C GLU A 54 10.45 13.41 5.22
N ALA A 55 10.74 14.69 5.02
CA ALA A 55 12.11 15.17 4.93
C ALA A 55 12.88 14.99 6.23
N VAL A 56 12.23 15.15 7.38
CA VAL A 56 12.90 15.08 8.70
C VAL A 56 13.57 13.73 8.91
N PRO A 57 12.84 12.58 8.91
CA PRO A 57 13.45 11.28 9.11
C PRO A 57 14.43 10.88 8.00
N LEU A 58 14.18 11.30 6.74
CA LEU A 58 15.10 11.01 5.64
C LEU A 58 16.45 11.73 5.78
N VAL A 59 16.42 13.01 6.14
CA VAL A 59 17.64 13.78 6.37
C VAL A 59 18.41 13.26 7.57
N GLU A 60 17.70 12.93 8.66
CA GLU A 60 18.31 12.34 9.84
C GLU A 60 19.02 11.02 9.49
N ASN A 61 18.36 10.10 8.82
CA ASN A 61 18.96 8.84 8.36
C ASN A 61 20.14 9.06 7.41
N ALA A 62 20.02 10.03 6.48
CA ALA A 62 21.08 10.36 5.54
C ALA A 62 22.33 10.88 6.24
N LEU A 63 22.19 11.73 7.27
CA LEU A 63 23.31 12.26 8.05
C LEU A 63 23.99 11.16 8.86
N PHE A 64 23.23 10.28 9.51
CA PHE A 64 23.81 9.17 10.28
C PHE A 64 24.55 8.17 9.40
N CYS A 65 24.03 7.87 8.21
CA CYS A 65 24.58 6.84 7.34
C CYS A 65 25.58 7.37 6.28
N ALA A 66 25.76 8.70 6.15
CA ALA A 66 26.65 9.32 5.14
C ALA A 66 28.11 8.81 5.22
N HIS A 67 28.61 8.52 6.42
CA HIS A 67 29.98 8.00 6.60
C HIS A 67 30.13 6.57 6.08
N THR A 68 29.04 5.80 6.02
CA THR A 68 29.02 4.40 5.59
C THR A 68 28.82 4.27 4.09
N PHE A 69 27.83 5.01 3.53
CA PHE A 69 27.38 4.89 2.16
C PHE A 69 27.88 6.02 1.23
N GLY A 70 28.47 7.06 1.79
CA GLY A 70 29.02 8.20 1.05
C GLY A 70 28.04 9.36 0.86
N ILE A 71 28.61 10.53 0.55
CA ILE A 71 27.85 11.78 0.35
C ILE A 71 26.86 11.67 -0.84
N PRO A 72 27.22 11.09 -2.01
CA PRO A 72 26.26 10.94 -3.11
C PRO A 72 25.02 10.16 -2.74
N TRP A 73 25.17 9.07 -1.97
CA TRP A 73 24.07 8.30 -1.41
C TRP A 73 23.22 9.17 -0.48
N ALA A 74 23.85 9.89 0.45
CA ALA A 74 23.15 10.70 1.43
C ALA A 74 22.29 11.79 0.78
N ILE A 75 22.78 12.42 -0.30
CA ILE A 75 22.01 13.40 -1.08
C ILE A 75 20.78 12.74 -1.71
N LEU A 76 20.92 11.59 -2.35
CA LEU A 76 19.80 10.88 -2.97
C LEU A 76 18.79 10.39 -1.92
N ALA A 77 19.28 9.84 -0.81
CA ALA A 77 18.46 9.30 0.27
C ALA A 77 17.69 10.39 1.04
N SER A 78 18.19 11.62 1.07
CA SER A 78 17.53 12.75 1.75
C SER A 78 16.39 13.40 0.94
N VAL A 79 16.20 13.01 -0.34
CA VAL A 79 15.15 13.60 -1.18
C VAL A 79 13.80 13.01 -0.82
N PRO A 80 12.81 13.82 -0.35
CA PRO A 80 11.47 13.30 -0.05
C PRO A 80 10.82 12.71 -1.30
N THR A 81 10.39 11.47 -1.22
CA THR A 81 9.80 10.75 -2.36
C THR A 81 8.50 11.39 -2.85
N VAL A 82 7.77 12.08 -1.96
CA VAL A 82 6.61 12.92 -2.31
C VAL A 82 6.96 13.93 -3.42
N VAL A 83 8.15 14.55 -3.37
CA VAL A 83 8.59 15.53 -4.37
C VAL A 83 8.78 14.86 -5.73
N LEU A 84 9.37 13.67 -5.75
CA LEU A 84 9.59 12.91 -6.98
C LEU A 84 8.29 12.43 -7.64
N TRP A 85 7.28 12.11 -6.85
CA TRP A 85 5.98 11.68 -7.33
C TRP A 85 5.08 12.82 -7.78
N TRP A 86 5.35 14.05 -7.31
CA TRP A 86 4.52 15.24 -7.55
C TRP A 86 4.14 15.44 -9.01
N PRO A 87 5.07 15.50 -9.99
CA PRO A 87 4.73 15.77 -11.37
C PRO A 87 3.82 14.71 -11.98
N VAL A 88 4.06 13.43 -11.64
CA VAL A 88 3.28 12.30 -12.17
C VAL A 88 1.86 12.31 -11.59
N LEU A 89 1.73 12.40 -10.27
CA LEU A 89 0.42 12.41 -9.62
C LEU A 89 -0.38 13.69 -9.92
N ALA A 90 0.29 14.84 -10.05
CA ALA A 90 -0.37 16.06 -10.50
C ALA A 90 -0.92 15.92 -11.94
N SER A 91 -0.16 15.27 -12.83
CA SER A 91 -0.61 14.97 -14.20
C SER A 91 -1.83 14.03 -14.22
N ILE A 92 -1.78 12.96 -13.41
CA ILE A 92 -2.89 12.01 -13.29
C ILE A 92 -4.15 12.73 -12.77
N ARG A 93 -4.03 13.55 -11.72
CA ARG A 93 -5.16 14.31 -11.16
C ARG A 93 -5.72 15.40 -12.08
N ARG A 94 -4.90 15.94 -13.01
CA ARG A 94 -5.36 16.89 -14.02
C ARG A 94 -6.11 16.22 -15.17
N ARG A 95 -5.72 14.98 -15.53
CA ARG A 95 -6.30 14.24 -16.66
C ARG A 95 -7.56 13.47 -16.32
N GLY A 96 -7.80 13.19 -15.04
CA GLY A 96 -8.97 12.41 -14.62
C GLY A 96 -9.35 12.66 -13.17
N THR A 97 -10.64 12.55 -12.91
CA THR A 97 -11.16 12.45 -11.55
C THR A 97 -10.87 11.06 -10.99
N LEU A 98 -10.47 10.97 -9.73
CA LEU A 98 -10.24 9.69 -9.02
C LEU A 98 -11.55 8.91 -8.81
N ALA A 99 -12.68 9.63 -8.86
CA ALA A 99 -14.00 9.05 -8.82
C ALA A 99 -14.75 9.38 -10.13
N ASP A 100 -15.62 8.46 -10.54
CA ASP A 100 -16.52 8.67 -11.67
C ASP A 100 -17.63 9.65 -11.29
N ALA A 101 -18.48 10.04 -12.26
CA ALA A 101 -19.63 10.94 -12.04
C ALA A 101 -20.55 10.41 -10.92
N ASP A 102 -20.63 9.09 -10.76
CA ASP A 102 -21.42 8.39 -9.75
C ASP A 102 -20.71 8.25 -8.40
N GLY A 103 -19.50 8.83 -8.23
CA GLY A 103 -18.71 8.75 -7.01
C GLY A 103 -17.91 7.46 -6.84
N HIS A 104 -17.93 6.55 -7.80
CA HIS A 104 -17.18 5.29 -7.72
C HIS A 104 -15.69 5.51 -8.00
N VAL A 105 -14.87 4.81 -7.23
CA VAL A 105 -13.42 4.83 -7.37
C VAL A 105 -12.98 4.24 -8.71
N ARG A 106 -12.24 5.02 -9.50
CA ARG A 106 -11.68 4.57 -10.79
C ARG A 106 -10.43 3.72 -10.58
N MET A 107 -10.63 2.44 -10.29
CA MET A 107 -9.54 1.50 -9.98
C MET A 107 -8.41 1.48 -11.02
N PRO A 108 -8.65 1.52 -12.34
CA PRO A 108 -7.56 1.57 -13.33
C PRO A 108 -6.63 2.77 -13.16
N VAL A 109 -7.17 3.92 -12.73
CA VAL A 109 -6.36 5.13 -12.48
C VAL A 109 -5.49 4.94 -11.24
N ILE A 110 -6.04 4.30 -10.18
CA ILE A 110 -5.30 4.00 -8.96
C ILE A 110 -4.20 2.97 -9.25
N LEU A 111 -4.51 1.90 -9.98
CA LEU A 111 -3.52 0.88 -10.36
C LEU A 111 -2.40 1.47 -11.22
N GLY A 112 -2.74 2.34 -12.18
CA GLY A 112 -1.75 3.06 -12.99
C GLY A 112 -0.88 4.02 -12.15
N ALA A 113 -1.49 4.74 -11.20
CA ALA A 113 -0.75 5.58 -10.26
C ALA A 113 0.18 4.75 -9.38
N THR A 114 -0.32 3.63 -8.82
CA THR A 114 0.46 2.69 -8.01
C THR A 114 1.68 2.18 -8.76
N LEU A 115 1.52 1.73 -9.99
CA LEU A 115 2.63 1.27 -10.83
C LEU A 115 3.65 2.40 -11.08
N ALA A 116 3.19 3.57 -11.48
CA ALA A 116 4.06 4.71 -11.78
C ALA A 116 4.91 5.13 -10.57
N VAL A 117 4.30 5.26 -9.37
CA VAL A 117 5.05 5.64 -8.17
C VAL A 117 5.99 4.55 -7.69
N SER A 118 5.65 3.27 -7.90
CA SER A 118 6.53 2.14 -7.56
C SER A 118 7.77 2.10 -8.45
N VAL A 119 7.63 2.36 -9.75
CA VAL A 119 8.77 2.47 -10.68
C VAL A 119 9.69 3.63 -10.25
N ILE A 120 9.14 4.80 -9.91
CA ILE A 120 9.94 5.95 -9.45
C ILE A 120 10.67 5.57 -8.14
N THR A 121 9.99 4.93 -7.20
CA THR A 121 10.59 4.51 -5.93
C THR A 121 11.73 3.52 -6.17
N ALA A 122 11.51 2.47 -6.97
CA ALA A 122 12.54 1.49 -7.28
C ALA A 122 13.74 2.13 -8.00
N THR A 123 13.49 3.08 -8.90
CA THR A 123 14.56 3.80 -9.62
C THR A 123 15.44 4.61 -8.65
N ILE A 124 14.84 5.37 -7.74
CA ILE A 124 15.65 6.19 -6.80
C ILE A 124 16.40 5.32 -5.79
N MET A 125 15.79 4.22 -5.32
CA MET A 125 16.45 3.28 -4.40
C MET A 125 17.63 2.59 -5.09
N THR A 126 17.48 2.18 -6.35
CA THR A 126 18.59 1.61 -7.13
C THR A 126 19.67 2.63 -7.44
N ALA A 127 19.32 3.88 -7.74
CA ALA A 127 20.30 4.95 -7.91
C ALA A 127 21.08 5.19 -6.62
N SER A 128 20.44 5.15 -5.46
CA SER A 128 21.09 5.25 -4.16
C SER A 128 22.04 4.08 -3.91
N LEU A 129 21.64 2.83 -4.25
CA LEU A 129 22.53 1.67 -4.18
C LEU A 129 23.77 1.86 -5.08
N VAL A 130 23.56 2.25 -6.34
CA VAL A 130 24.68 2.48 -7.27
C VAL A 130 25.64 3.55 -6.73
N ALA A 131 25.12 4.62 -6.14
CA ALA A 131 25.95 5.66 -5.51
C ALA A 131 26.78 5.09 -4.34
N ALA A 132 26.21 4.21 -3.51
CA ALA A 132 26.93 3.54 -2.43
C ALA A 132 28.00 2.56 -2.97
N LEU A 133 27.68 1.79 -4.02
CA LEU A 133 28.64 0.87 -4.67
C LEU A 133 29.83 1.63 -5.27
N MET A 134 29.59 2.82 -5.87
CA MET A 134 30.65 3.66 -6.39
C MET A 134 31.52 4.28 -5.30
N HIS A 135 30.97 4.55 -4.12
CA HIS A 135 31.71 5.09 -2.98
C HIS A 135 32.64 4.07 -2.34
N ALA A 136 32.23 2.82 -2.22
CA ALA A 136 32.99 1.74 -1.60
C ALA A 136 32.97 0.46 -2.48
N PRO A 137 33.75 0.44 -3.58
CA PRO A 137 33.79 -0.70 -4.48
C PRO A 137 34.22 -1.98 -3.76
N GLY A 138 33.47 -3.07 -3.99
CA GLY A 138 33.78 -4.38 -3.40
C GLY A 138 33.31 -4.59 -1.95
N ARG A 139 32.76 -3.57 -1.29
CA ARG A 139 32.17 -3.70 0.04
C ARG A 139 30.76 -4.34 0.00
N TRP A 140 30.05 -4.13 -1.09
CA TRP A 140 28.70 -4.61 -1.32
C TRP A 140 28.68 -5.42 -2.61
N SER A 141 27.97 -6.56 -2.62
CA SER A 141 27.91 -7.47 -3.78
C SER A 141 26.51 -7.53 -4.41
N GLU A 142 25.66 -6.54 -4.12
CA GLU A 142 24.29 -6.51 -4.60
C GLU A 142 24.21 -6.22 -6.11
N ASP A 143 23.41 -7.02 -6.83
CA ASP A 143 23.09 -6.76 -8.24
C ASP A 143 22.03 -5.66 -8.36
N PRO A 144 22.34 -4.51 -9.00
CA PRO A 144 21.41 -3.41 -9.13
C PRO A 144 20.08 -3.78 -9.81
N LEU A 145 20.07 -4.73 -10.76
CA LEU A 145 18.85 -5.14 -11.44
C LEU A 145 17.94 -5.94 -10.51
N ARG A 146 18.52 -6.87 -9.77
CA ARG A 146 17.78 -7.65 -8.77
C ARG A 146 17.25 -6.76 -7.66
N TYR A 147 18.04 -5.81 -7.21
CA TYR A 147 17.66 -4.80 -6.23
C TYR A 147 16.48 -3.95 -6.73
N PHE A 148 16.56 -3.47 -8.00
CA PHE A 148 15.45 -2.74 -8.62
C PHE A 148 14.15 -3.58 -8.63
N ALA A 149 14.24 -4.85 -9.02
CA ALA A 149 13.07 -5.72 -9.09
C ALA A 149 12.45 -5.96 -7.69
N ALA A 150 13.27 -6.20 -6.66
CA ALA A 150 12.81 -6.37 -5.28
C ALA A 150 12.10 -5.11 -4.76
N TRP A 151 12.70 -3.92 -4.96
CA TRP A 151 12.09 -2.65 -4.56
C TRP A 151 10.83 -2.31 -5.35
N LEU A 152 10.79 -2.64 -6.65
CA LEU A 152 9.60 -2.47 -7.47
C LEU A 152 8.44 -3.31 -6.94
N LEU A 153 8.68 -4.58 -6.68
CA LEU A 153 7.67 -5.50 -6.16
C LEU A 153 7.21 -5.08 -4.76
N GLY A 154 8.14 -4.77 -3.84
CA GLY A 154 7.82 -4.33 -2.49
C GLY A 154 7.04 -3.02 -2.45
N ALA A 155 7.43 -2.02 -3.25
CA ALA A 155 6.74 -0.75 -3.35
C ALA A 155 5.36 -0.91 -4.00
N TYR A 156 5.25 -1.70 -5.08
CA TYR A 156 3.99 -1.93 -5.75
C TYR A 156 3.02 -2.70 -4.86
N LEU A 157 3.46 -3.75 -4.20
CA LEU A 157 2.63 -4.54 -3.29
C LEU A 157 2.18 -3.70 -2.09
N GLY A 158 3.07 -2.93 -1.47
CA GLY A 158 2.71 -2.04 -0.36
C GLY A 158 1.70 -0.95 -0.76
N ALA A 159 1.86 -0.36 -1.95
CA ALA A 159 0.90 0.62 -2.45
C ALA A 159 -0.42 -0.03 -2.89
N LEU A 160 -0.36 -1.22 -3.50
CA LEU A 160 -1.53 -1.96 -3.97
C LEU A 160 -2.44 -2.43 -2.84
N THR A 161 -1.89 -2.63 -1.65
CA THR A 161 -2.61 -3.11 -0.48
C THR A 161 -3.06 -1.98 0.43
N LEU A 162 -2.16 -1.13 0.90
CA LEU A 162 -2.50 -0.08 1.87
C LEU A 162 -3.32 1.06 1.24
N THR A 163 -3.03 1.46 -0.01
CA THR A 163 -3.77 2.56 -0.64
C THR A 163 -5.27 2.25 -0.79
N PRO A 164 -5.70 1.11 -1.36
CA PRO A 164 -7.12 0.78 -1.44
C PRO A 164 -7.78 0.64 -0.06
N VAL A 165 -7.08 0.10 0.94
CA VAL A 165 -7.61 0.01 2.32
C VAL A 165 -7.89 1.41 2.88
N LEU A 166 -6.96 2.36 2.72
CA LEU A 166 -7.15 3.74 3.19
C LEU A 166 -8.26 4.47 2.41
N LEU A 167 -8.38 4.22 1.10
CA LEU A 167 -9.48 4.75 0.29
C LEU A 167 -10.83 4.17 0.74
N ALA A 168 -10.91 2.86 0.98
CA ALA A 168 -12.11 2.19 1.49
C ALA A 168 -12.51 2.71 2.88
N LEU A 169 -11.53 2.93 3.75
CA LEU A 169 -11.75 3.51 5.07
C LEU A 169 -12.26 4.96 4.97
N HIS A 170 -11.66 5.75 4.09
CA HIS A 170 -12.10 7.13 3.83
C HIS A 170 -13.53 7.20 3.28
N GLU A 171 -13.86 6.36 2.30
CA GLU A 171 -15.21 6.27 1.74
C GLU A 171 -16.23 5.90 2.84
N ARG A 172 -15.89 4.89 3.64
CA ARG A 172 -16.73 4.47 4.75
C ARG A 172 -16.88 5.53 5.83
N TYR A 173 -15.80 6.23 6.17
CA TYR A 173 -15.84 7.35 7.12
C TYR A 173 -16.79 8.45 6.64
N ARG A 174 -16.74 8.80 5.35
CA ARG A 174 -17.65 9.79 4.75
C ARG A 174 -19.11 9.32 4.78
N ALA A 175 -19.36 8.06 4.48
CA ALA A 175 -20.70 7.47 4.54
C ALA A 175 -21.27 7.44 5.97
N LEU A 176 -20.42 7.27 6.97
CA LEU A 176 -20.81 7.19 8.39
C LEU A 176 -20.66 8.53 9.14
N ALA A 177 -20.30 9.63 8.46
CA ALA A 177 -20.03 10.94 9.09
C ALA A 177 -21.23 11.51 9.90
N HIS A 178 -22.44 10.99 9.64
CA HIS A 178 -23.66 11.38 10.35
C HIS A 178 -24.01 10.49 11.55
N LEU A 179 -23.24 9.42 11.77
CA LEU A 179 -23.45 8.46 12.88
C LEU A 179 -22.32 8.54 13.90
N PRO A 180 -22.60 8.42 15.21
CA PRO A 180 -21.54 8.33 16.20
C PRO A 180 -20.74 7.03 15.97
N LEU A 181 -19.42 7.17 15.80
CA LEU A 181 -18.50 6.03 15.66
C LEU A 181 -18.49 5.23 16.96
N SER A 182 -19.34 4.22 17.06
CA SER A 182 -19.34 3.26 18.16
C SER A 182 -18.78 1.92 17.72
N ALA A 183 -18.16 1.18 18.63
CA ALA A 183 -17.67 -0.17 18.37
C ALA A 183 -18.75 -1.08 17.77
N GLY A 184 -20.02 -0.90 18.17
CA GLY A 184 -21.15 -1.64 17.63
C GLY A 184 -21.42 -1.39 16.14
N VAL A 185 -21.17 -0.17 15.63
CA VAL A 185 -21.31 0.17 14.19
C VAL A 185 -20.21 -0.52 13.38
N VAL A 186 -19.00 -0.57 13.92
CA VAL A 186 -17.85 -1.23 13.28
C VAL A 186 -18.08 -2.75 13.18
N TRP A 187 -18.52 -3.41 14.26
CA TRP A 187 -18.79 -4.85 14.29
C TRP A 187 -20.01 -5.29 13.47
N ARG A 188 -20.93 -4.39 13.15
CA ARG A 188 -22.06 -4.68 12.25
C ARG A 188 -21.63 -4.80 10.78
N SER A 189 -20.38 -4.47 10.44
CA SER A 189 -19.88 -4.62 9.08
C SER A 189 -19.74 -6.09 8.68
N PRO A 190 -20.44 -6.56 7.63
CA PRO A 190 -20.30 -7.93 7.15
C PRO A 190 -18.87 -8.22 6.68
N LEU A 191 -18.20 -7.24 6.05
CA LEU A 191 -16.79 -7.36 5.65
C LEU A 191 -15.89 -7.65 6.86
N LEU A 192 -16.04 -6.91 7.96
CA LEU A 192 -15.20 -7.10 9.15
C LEU A 192 -15.48 -8.45 9.81
N ARG A 193 -16.75 -8.87 9.86
CA ARG A 193 -17.13 -10.18 10.40
C ARG A 193 -16.54 -11.33 9.59
N ASP A 194 -16.59 -11.24 8.27
CA ASP A 194 -15.99 -12.25 7.39
C ASP A 194 -14.47 -12.23 7.47
N ALA A 195 -13.85 -11.04 7.53
CA ALA A 195 -12.42 -10.91 7.69
C ALA A 195 -11.92 -11.55 8.99
N VAL A 196 -12.56 -11.25 10.14
CA VAL A 196 -12.17 -11.79 11.45
C VAL A 196 -12.63 -13.24 11.62
N GLY A 197 -13.82 -13.62 11.09
CA GLY A 197 -14.43 -14.91 11.32
C GLY A 197 -13.78 -16.08 10.56
N TRP A 198 -13.27 -15.84 9.36
CA TRP A 198 -12.64 -16.90 8.57
C TRP A 198 -11.35 -16.51 7.86
N ALA A 199 -11.24 -15.28 7.32
CA ALA A 199 -10.08 -14.92 6.51
C ALA A 199 -8.82 -14.78 7.36
N MET A 200 -8.88 -14.07 8.51
CA MET A 200 -7.75 -13.96 9.44
C MET A 200 -7.31 -15.31 10.02
N PRO A 201 -8.23 -16.20 10.51
CA PRO A 201 -7.85 -17.54 10.91
C PRO A 201 -7.21 -18.35 9.79
N ALA A 202 -7.73 -18.27 8.55
CA ALA A 202 -7.16 -18.96 7.40
C ALA A 202 -5.75 -18.44 7.07
N LEU A 203 -5.55 -17.11 7.03
CA LEU A 203 -4.24 -16.48 6.82
C LEU A 203 -3.26 -16.90 7.91
N THR A 204 -3.68 -16.87 9.18
CA THR A 204 -2.84 -17.29 10.31
C THR A 204 -2.44 -18.77 10.19
N LEU A 205 -3.39 -19.65 9.86
CA LEU A 205 -3.11 -21.07 9.68
C LEU A 205 -2.10 -21.32 8.55
N ILE A 206 -2.30 -20.66 7.39
CA ILE A 206 -1.39 -20.78 6.24
C ILE A 206 -0.01 -20.23 6.60
N THR A 207 0.05 -19.10 7.33
CA THR A 207 1.32 -18.51 7.80
C THR A 207 2.07 -19.47 8.72
N VAL A 208 1.39 -20.03 9.72
CA VAL A 208 1.99 -21.00 10.64
C VAL A 208 2.47 -22.24 9.88
N LEU A 209 1.67 -22.73 8.93
CA LEU A 209 2.05 -23.87 8.09
C LEU A 209 3.28 -23.55 7.22
N ALA A 210 3.34 -22.34 6.62
CA ALA A 210 4.49 -21.91 5.83
C ALA A 210 5.77 -21.77 6.66
N LEU A 211 5.67 -21.42 7.95
CA LEU A 211 6.81 -21.37 8.87
C LEU A 211 7.24 -22.77 9.34
N ALA A 212 6.33 -23.74 9.36
CA ALA A 212 6.60 -25.12 9.81
C ALA A 212 7.17 -26.01 8.70
N VAL A 213 6.91 -25.67 7.43
CA VAL A 213 7.41 -26.45 6.27
C VAL A 213 8.83 -26.01 5.92
N PRO A 214 9.76 -26.95 5.59
CA PRO A 214 11.12 -26.63 5.14
C PRO A 214 11.11 -25.68 3.93
N MET A 215 12.19 -24.90 3.79
CA MET A 215 12.37 -23.92 2.70
C MET A 215 12.66 -24.63 1.38
N ASP A 216 11.61 -25.17 0.76
CA ASP A 216 11.63 -25.87 -0.53
C ASP A 216 10.37 -25.53 -1.35
N GLY A 217 10.17 -26.24 -2.44
CA GLY A 217 8.98 -26.05 -3.29
C GLY A 217 7.64 -26.26 -2.55
N ALA A 218 7.60 -27.03 -1.46
CA ALA A 218 6.39 -27.22 -0.67
C ALA A 218 6.01 -25.95 0.09
N GLN A 219 7.00 -25.20 0.62
CA GLN A 219 6.76 -23.91 1.26
C GLN A 219 6.20 -22.88 0.29
N GLN A 220 6.70 -22.86 -0.96
CA GLN A 220 6.15 -21.99 -2.01
C GLN A 220 4.67 -22.28 -2.27
N LEU A 221 4.28 -23.55 -2.40
CA LEU A 221 2.88 -23.93 -2.59
C LEU A 221 1.99 -23.50 -1.42
N VAL A 222 2.47 -23.64 -0.19
CA VAL A 222 1.75 -23.16 1.00
C VAL A 222 1.57 -21.64 0.95
N ARG A 223 2.63 -20.89 0.62
CA ARG A 223 2.55 -19.42 0.47
C ARG A 223 1.56 -19.00 -0.62
N LEU A 224 1.47 -19.72 -1.74
CA LEU A 224 0.46 -19.46 -2.77
C LEU A 224 -0.97 -19.67 -2.25
N GLY A 225 -1.15 -20.51 -1.22
CA GLY A 225 -2.42 -20.65 -0.52
C GLY A 225 -2.94 -19.35 0.11
N LEU A 226 -2.09 -18.35 0.36
CA LEU A 226 -2.50 -17.02 0.82
C LEU A 226 -3.44 -16.29 -0.16
N LEU A 227 -3.44 -16.68 -1.44
CA LEU A 227 -4.38 -16.14 -2.43
C LEU A 227 -5.83 -16.53 -2.17
N TRP A 228 -6.08 -17.69 -1.56
CA TRP A 228 -7.44 -18.18 -1.34
C TRP A 228 -8.29 -17.26 -0.46
N PRO A 229 -7.84 -16.80 0.74
CA PRO A 229 -8.60 -15.83 1.53
C PRO A 229 -8.81 -14.49 0.82
N VAL A 230 -7.85 -14.05 0.00
CA VAL A 230 -7.96 -12.82 -0.79
C VAL A 230 -9.09 -12.92 -1.80
N VAL A 231 -9.09 -13.99 -2.62
CA VAL A 231 -10.13 -14.23 -3.63
C VAL A 231 -11.49 -14.44 -2.96
N GLY A 232 -11.56 -15.16 -1.86
CA GLY A 232 -12.79 -15.39 -1.11
C GLY A 232 -13.42 -14.11 -0.55
N LEU A 233 -12.60 -13.20 0.03
CA LEU A 233 -13.07 -11.90 0.49
C LEU A 233 -13.48 -11.00 -0.69
N ALA A 234 -12.70 -11.03 -1.78
CA ALA A 234 -13.01 -10.26 -2.99
C ALA A 234 -14.34 -10.68 -3.62
N TRP A 235 -14.61 -11.96 -3.67
CA TRP A 235 -15.86 -12.48 -4.21
C TRP A 235 -17.08 -11.99 -3.43
N ARG A 236 -16.98 -11.94 -2.09
CA ARG A 236 -18.10 -11.54 -1.21
C ARG A 236 -18.25 -10.03 -1.08
N HIS A 237 -17.16 -9.30 -1.05
CA HIS A 237 -17.13 -7.88 -0.67
C HIS A 237 -16.49 -6.98 -1.74
N GLY A 238 -16.23 -7.51 -2.94
CA GLY A 238 -15.65 -6.77 -4.05
C GLY A 238 -14.24 -6.25 -3.74
N TRP A 239 -13.92 -5.09 -4.27
CA TRP A 239 -12.60 -4.49 -4.13
C TRP A 239 -12.21 -4.16 -2.68
N HIS A 240 -13.18 -3.89 -1.79
CA HIS A 240 -12.94 -3.69 -0.36
C HIS A 240 -12.42 -4.98 0.30
N GLY A 241 -13.02 -6.13 -0.07
CA GLY A 241 -12.55 -7.44 0.39
C GLY A 241 -11.18 -7.79 -0.17
N ALA A 242 -10.93 -7.49 -1.46
CA ALA A 242 -9.64 -7.68 -2.09
C ALA A 242 -8.53 -6.86 -1.41
N ALA A 243 -8.82 -5.60 -1.07
CA ALA A 243 -7.87 -4.71 -0.40
C ALA A 243 -7.49 -5.23 1.00
N LEU A 244 -8.49 -5.59 1.81
CA LEU A 244 -8.26 -6.08 3.17
C LEU A 244 -7.58 -7.47 3.18
N GLY A 245 -8.06 -8.39 2.35
CA GLY A 245 -7.46 -9.72 2.19
C GLY A 245 -6.03 -9.64 1.64
N GLY A 246 -5.80 -8.77 0.66
CA GLY A 246 -4.49 -8.51 0.08
C GLY A 246 -3.50 -7.97 1.10
N MET A 247 -3.91 -7.03 1.96
CA MET A 247 -3.08 -6.54 3.04
C MET A 247 -2.70 -7.66 4.02
N GLY A 248 -3.67 -8.49 4.43
CA GLY A 248 -3.41 -9.63 5.31
C GLY A 248 -2.47 -10.66 4.69
N ALA A 249 -2.67 -11.00 3.41
CA ALA A 249 -1.80 -11.93 2.68
C ALA A 249 -0.37 -11.38 2.50
N SER A 250 -0.23 -10.08 2.27
CA SER A 250 1.08 -9.42 2.13
C SER A 250 1.84 -9.38 3.45
N ILE A 251 1.17 -9.14 4.57
CA ILE A 251 1.77 -9.24 5.91
C ILE A 251 2.21 -10.70 6.18
N ALA A 252 1.35 -11.68 5.87
CA ALA A 252 1.66 -13.09 6.04
C ALA A 252 2.88 -13.51 5.19
N LEU A 253 2.96 -13.03 3.95
CA LEU A 253 4.12 -13.26 3.08
C LEU A 253 5.39 -12.64 3.66
N ALA A 254 5.32 -11.38 4.10
CA ALA A 254 6.47 -10.69 4.70
C ALA A 254 7.00 -11.39 5.96
N VAL A 255 6.11 -11.88 6.82
CA VAL A 255 6.48 -12.64 8.03
C VAL A 255 7.13 -13.98 7.70
N THR A 256 6.75 -14.62 6.59
CA THR A 256 7.30 -15.92 6.18
C THR A 256 8.51 -15.81 5.25
N ALA A 257 8.84 -14.61 4.77
CA ALA A 257 9.97 -14.37 3.87
C ALA A 257 11.28 -14.26 4.67
N PRO A 258 12.31 -15.06 4.38
CA PRO A 258 13.60 -14.95 5.05
C PRO A 258 14.39 -13.71 4.58
N ASP A 259 14.28 -13.37 3.31
CA ASP A 259 14.94 -12.25 2.66
C ASP A 259 14.05 -11.75 1.49
N ALA A 260 13.97 -10.44 1.34
CA ALA A 260 13.22 -9.81 0.25
C ALA A 260 13.86 -10.07 -1.13
N MET A 261 15.16 -10.33 -1.17
CA MET A 261 15.89 -10.62 -2.41
C MET A 261 15.99 -12.12 -2.72
N ASP A 262 15.42 -12.98 -1.89
CA ASP A 262 15.35 -14.41 -2.22
C ASP A 262 14.47 -14.65 -3.46
N ALA A 263 14.97 -15.47 -4.40
CA ALA A 263 14.30 -15.72 -5.67
C ALA A 263 12.91 -16.33 -5.49
N GLN A 264 12.75 -17.26 -4.53
CA GLN A 264 11.47 -17.90 -4.25
C GLN A 264 10.46 -16.90 -3.64
N THR A 265 10.95 -16.04 -2.77
CA THR A 265 10.13 -14.95 -2.19
C THR A 265 9.67 -13.99 -3.27
N MET A 266 10.55 -13.57 -4.18
CA MET A 266 10.21 -12.68 -5.29
C MET A 266 9.19 -13.31 -6.26
N GLU A 267 9.28 -14.61 -6.54
CA GLU A 267 8.31 -15.32 -7.37
C GLU A 267 6.91 -15.33 -6.75
N VAL A 268 6.79 -15.70 -5.47
CA VAL A 268 5.50 -15.68 -4.76
C VAL A 268 4.95 -14.26 -4.67
N GLN A 269 5.81 -13.28 -4.40
CA GLN A 269 5.44 -11.86 -4.35
C GLN A 269 4.94 -11.36 -5.69
N LEU A 270 5.56 -11.74 -6.79
CA LEU A 270 5.12 -11.41 -8.15
C LEU A 270 3.73 -12.01 -8.44
N ILE A 271 3.52 -13.29 -8.13
CA ILE A 271 2.24 -13.96 -8.32
C ILE A 271 1.15 -13.29 -7.48
N LEU A 272 1.42 -13.01 -6.20
CA LEU A 272 0.49 -12.31 -5.32
C LEU A 272 0.14 -10.92 -5.86
N THR A 273 1.13 -10.20 -6.34
CA THR A 273 0.98 -8.85 -6.89
C THR A 273 0.10 -8.85 -8.15
N ILE A 274 0.33 -9.79 -9.08
CA ILE A 274 -0.48 -9.94 -10.29
C ILE A 274 -1.91 -10.34 -9.92
N ALA A 275 -2.07 -11.33 -9.03
CA ALA A 275 -3.37 -11.79 -8.59
C ALA A 275 -4.19 -10.68 -7.91
N LEU A 276 -3.56 -9.88 -7.04
CA LEU A 276 -4.20 -8.72 -6.41
C LEU A 276 -4.60 -7.65 -7.42
N THR A 277 -3.71 -7.34 -8.38
CA THR A 277 -4.00 -6.36 -9.42
C THR A 277 -5.22 -6.76 -10.23
N ILE A 278 -5.27 -8.02 -10.69
CA ILE A 278 -6.39 -8.58 -11.44
C ILE A 278 -7.67 -8.60 -10.59
N THR A 279 -7.57 -9.04 -9.34
CA THR A 279 -8.70 -9.14 -8.42
C THR A 279 -9.30 -7.76 -8.12
N LEU A 280 -8.48 -6.75 -7.84
CA LEU A 280 -8.93 -5.38 -7.61
C LEU A 280 -9.58 -4.79 -8.87
N TRP A 281 -9.00 -5.04 -10.04
CA TRP A 281 -9.56 -4.57 -11.31
C TRP A 281 -10.93 -5.17 -11.61
N ILE A 282 -11.06 -6.50 -11.54
CA ILE A 282 -12.32 -7.20 -11.81
C ILE A 282 -13.38 -6.82 -10.77
N SER A 283 -13.03 -6.85 -9.49
CA SER A 283 -13.96 -6.56 -8.41
C SER A 283 -14.49 -5.13 -8.40
N ALA A 284 -13.71 -4.17 -8.92
CA ALA A 284 -14.17 -2.80 -9.06
C ALA A 284 -15.18 -2.62 -10.20
N ARG A 285 -15.19 -3.52 -11.20
CA ARG A 285 -16.15 -3.48 -12.32
C ARG A 285 -17.48 -4.16 -12.00
N SER A 286 -17.47 -5.15 -11.11
CA SER A 286 -18.62 -6.01 -10.84
C SER A 286 -19.56 -5.47 -9.75
N HIS A 287 -19.21 -4.40 -9.07
CA HIS A 287 -20.07 -3.82 -8.02
C HIS A 287 -20.93 -2.68 -8.58
N THR A 288 -22.14 -3.03 -9.05
CA THR A 288 -23.29 -2.14 -9.08
C THR A 288 -23.69 -1.80 -7.64
N PRO A 289 -24.10 -0.55 -7.33
CA PRO A 289 -24.30 -0.10 -5.95
C PRO A 289 -25.43 -0.86 -5.26
N VAL A 290 -25.17 -1.35 -4.08
CA VAL A 290 -26.16 -1.94 -3.14
C VAL A 290 -27.08 -0.86 -2.52
N ILE A 291 -27.09 0.35 -3.04
CA ILE A 291 -27.84 1.49 -2.46
C ILE A 291 -29.35 1.41 -2.76
N ASP A 292 -29.79 0.54 -3.68
CA ASP A 292 -31.18 0.55 -4.15
C ASP A 292 -32.16 -0.39 -3.41
N ARG A 293 -31.76 -0.96 -2.25
CA ARG A 293 -32.64 -1.84 -1.48
C ARG A 293 -33.22 -1.22 -0.20
N ALA A 294 -33.06 0.05 0.02
CA ALA A 294 -33.58 0.73 1.23
C ALA A 294 -34.56 1.88 0.94
N THR A 295 -35.16 1.93 -0.24
CA THR A 295 -36.41 2.70 -0.41
C THR A 295 -37.55 1.86 0.12
N PRO A 296 -38.20 2.25 1.26
CA PRO A 296 -39.48 1.67 1.63
C PRO A 296 -40.47 1.96 0.50
N PRO A 297 -41.42 1.04 0.19
CA PRO A 297 -42.45 1.34 -0.77
C PRO A 297 -43.21 2.58 -0.30
N GLU A 298 -43.25 3.63 -1.15
CA GLU A 298 -44.16 4.74 -1.01
C GLU A 298 -45.55 4.16 -0.75
N GLN A 299 -46.07 4.40 0.46
CA GLN A 299 -47.46 4.19 0.76
C GLN A 299 -48.23 5.23 -0.09
N SER A 300 -48.74 4.77 -1.23
CA SER A 300 -49.82 5.45 -1.95
C SER A 300 -51.01 5.47 -1.00
N GLY A 301 -51.17 6.57 -0.27
CA GLY A 301 -52.40 6.86 0.44
C GLY A 301 -53.46 7.32 -0.57
N ASP A 302 -54.52 6.55 -0.64
CA ASP A 302 -55.81 7.00 -1.13
C ASP A 302 -56.46 8.00 -0.17
#